data_7c1fdc6851702e630242993681d76165
#
_entry.id   7c1fdc6851702e630242993681d76165
#
_cell.length_a   1.000
_cell.length_b   1.000
_cell.length_c   1.000
_cell.angle_alpha   90.00
_cell.angle_beta   90.00
_cell.angle_gamma   90.00
#
_symmetry.space_group_name_H-M   'P 1'
#
loop_
_entity.id
_entity.type
_entity.pdbx_description
1 polymer ?
#
loop_
_entity_poly.entity_id
_entity_poly.type
_entity_poly.pdbx_seq_one_letter_code
_entity_poly.pdbx_strand_id
1 'polypeptide(L)'
;VVFEDKAKRKFLVADNAQNLARLADVVDAVQPFDAETLDHVVKAWMEENELPMKSVAQPARVAMTGRTRSPGLFEVMEVLGKSKTVERLRAAAEVAAGADATST
;
A
#
# COMPACT_ATOMS: atom_id res chain seq x y z
N VAL A 1 5.26 -5.85 -10.69
CA VAL A 1 6.22 -5.61 -9.60
C VAL A 1 6.67 -6.94 -9.03
N VAL A 2 7.98 -7.09 -8.94
CA VAL A 2 8.58 -8.26 -8.28
C VAL A 2 8.82 -7.90 -6.82
N PHE A 3 8.21 -8.65 -5.92
CA PHE A 3 8.38 -8.41 -4.49
C PHE A 3 9.64 -9.09 -3.98
N GLU A 4 10.42 -8.36 -3.20
CA GLU A 4 11.55 -8.90 -2.48
C GLU A 4 11.01 -9.90 -1.44
N ASP A 5 11.54 -11.12 -1.41
CA ASP A 5 11.03 -12.19 -0.54
C ASP A 5 10.94 -11.78 0.93
N LYS A 6 11.98 -11.14 1.42
CA LYS A 6 12.03 -10.69 2.82
C LYS A 6 10.96 -9.65 3.10
N ALA A 7 10.79 -8.69 2.20
CA ALA A 7 9.77 -7.65 2.33
C ALA A 7 8.37 -8.24 2.26
N LYS A 8 8.15 -9.17 1.35
CA LYS A 8 6.87 -9.86 1.19
C LYS A 8 6.50 -10.61 2.46
N ARG A 9 7.41 -11.38 3.01
CA ARG A 9 7.15 -12.17 4.24
C ARG A 9 6.83 -11.29 5.43
N LYS A 10 7.46 -10.13 5.51
CA LYS A 10 7.30 -9.24 6.65
C LYS A 10 6.05 -8.36 6.55
N PHE A 11 5.74 -7.87 5.37
CA PHE A 11 4.71 -6.86 5.19
C PHE A 11 3.48 -7.30 4.42
N LEU A 12 3.62 -8.23 3.48
CA LEU A 12 2.47 -8.74 2.73
C LEU A 12 1.91 -9.96 3.43
N VAL A 13 1.36 -9.73 4.60
CA VAL A 13 0.76 -10.77 5.44
C VAL A 13 -0.73 -10.52 5.59
N ALA A 14 -1.47 -11.54 6.00
CA ALA A 14 -2.93 -11.46 6.10
C ALA A 14 -3.43 -10.28 6.93
N ASP A 15 -2.73 -9.93 8.00
CA ASP A 15 -3.08 -8.81 8.86
C ASP A 15 -3.08 -7.47 8.11
N ASN A 16 -2.27 -7.35 7.07
CA ASN A 16 -2.15 -6.11 6.30
C ASN A 16 -3.02 -6.10 5.04
N ALA A 17 -3.62 -7.23 4.67
CA ALA A 17 -4.41 -7.35 3.45
C ALA A 17 -5.57 -6.34 3.42
N GLN A 18 -6.30 -6.23 4.51
CA GLN A 18 -7.43 -5.32 4.61
C GLN A 18 -6.99 -3.85 4.51
N ASN A 19 -5.88 -3.53 5.16
CA ASN A 19 -5.33 -2.17 5.11
C ASN A 19 -4.93 -1.78 3.70
N LEU A 20 -4.31 -2.69 2.96
CA LEU A 20 -3.91 -2.44 1.58
C LEU A 20 -5.14 -2.26 0.67
N ALA A 21 -6.16 -3.08 0.84
CA ALA A 21 -7.39 -2.97 0.06
C ALA A 21 -8.11 -1.64 0.34
N ARG A 22 -8.18 -1.25 1.61
CA ARG A 22 -8.78 0.02 2.00
C ARG A 22 -7.98 1.21 1.49
N LEU A 23 -6.66 1.11 1.54
CA LEU A 23 -5.79 2.17 1.02
C LEU A 23 -6.01 2.34 -0.49
N ALA A 24 -6.19 1.26 -1.22
CA ALA A 24 -6.49 1.33 -2.65
C ALA A 24 -7.75 2.15 -2.90
N ASP A 25 -8.80 1.93 -2.11
CA ASP A 25 -10.04 2.69 -2.23
C ASP A 25 -9.85 4.17 -1.86
N VAL A 26 -9.05 4.44 -0.83
CA VAL A 26 -8.75 5.82 -0.41
C VAL A 26 -8.04 6.58 -1.51
N VAL A 27 -6.97 6.00 -2.09
CA VAL A 27 -6.19 6.69 -3.13
C VAL A 27 -6.97 6.82 -4.43
N ASP A 28 -7.86 5.87 -4.71
CA ASP A 28 -8.71 5.93 -5.91
C ASP A 28 -9.62 7.16 -5.90
N ALA A 29 -9.99 7.64 -4.72
CA ALA A 29 -10.84 8.80 -4.55
C ALA A 29 -10.06 10.13 -4.51
N VAL A 30 -8.73 10.10 -4.51
CA VAL A 30 -7.91 11.32 -4.38
C VAL A 30 -7.94 12.14 -5.67
N GLN A 31 -8.21 13.43 -5.55
CA GLN A 31 -8.15 14.40 -6.65
C GLN A 31 -7.71 15.76 -6.10
N PRO A 32 -6.67 16.41 -6.68
CA PRO A 32 -5.79 15.90 -7.72
C PRO A 32 -4.90 14.77 -7.21
N PHE A 33 -4.42 13.92 -8.12
CA PHE A 33 -3.59 12.78 -7.73
C PHE A 33 -2.11 13.20 -7.71
N ASP A 34 -1.73 13.91 -6.67
CA ASP A 34 -0.36 14.36 -6.46
C ASP A 34 0.14 13.98 -5.05
N ALA A 35 1.46 14.04 -4.86
CA ALA A 35 2.08 13.60 -3.62
C ALA A 35 1.57 14.37 -2.39
N GLU A 36 1.38 15.66 -2.53
CA GLU A 36 0.91 16.50 -1.43
C GLU A 36 -0.50 16.12 -0.99
N THR A 37 -1.41 15.98 -1.95
CA THR A 37 -2.80 15.59 -1.66
C THR A 37 -2.87 14.17 -1.12
N LEU A 38 -2.11 13.25 -1.71
CA LEU A 38 -2.03 11.86 -1.23
C LEU A 38 -1.56 11.80 0.21
N ASP A 39 -0.50 12.54 0.53
CA ASP A 39 0.03 12.59 1.88
C ASP A 39 -1.04 13.04 2.87
N HIS A 40 -1.72 14.13 2.55
CA HIS A 40 -2.76 14.70 3.41
C HIS A 40 -3.94 13.74 3.61
N VAL A 41 -4.46 13.20 2.52
CA VAL A 41 -5.64 12.32 2.57
C VAL A 41 -5.35 11.01 3.27
N VAL A 42 -4.22 10.38 2.94
CA VAL A 42 -3.85 9.10 3.53
C VAL A 42 -3.54 9.23 5.01
N LYS A 43 -2.83 10.28 5.41
CA LYS A 43 -2.54 10.52 6.83
C LYS A 43 -3.81 10.77 7.63
N ALA A 44 -4.74 11.55 7.09
CA ALA A 44 -6.02 11.81 7.74
C ALA A 44 -6.81 10.51 7.91
N TRP A 45 -6.83 9.66 6.89
CA TRP A 45 -7.49 8.37 6.96
C TRP A 45 -6.86 7.44 8.01
N MET A 46 -5.53 7.43 8.08
CA MET A 46 -4.84 6.63 9.10
C MET A 46 -5.17 7.10 10.51
N GLU A 47 -5.21 8.41 10.72
CA GLU A 47 -5.58 8.97 12.03
C GLU A 47 -7.01 8.64 12.42
N GLU A 48 -7.95 8.77 11.50
CA GLU A 48 -9.35 8.45 11.74
C GLU A 48 -9.55 6.99 12.14
N ASN A 49 -8.75 6.10 11.60
CA ASN A 49 -8.87 4.66 11.84
C ASN A 49 -7.85 4.14 12.84
N GLU A 50 -7.10 5.03 13.48
CA GLU A 50 -6.07 4.68 14.45
C GLU A 50 -5.08 3.66 13.92
N LEU A 51 -4.68 3.82 12.64
CA LEU A 51 -3.75 2.92 11.99
C LEU A 51 -2.32 3.44 12.12
N PRO A 52 -1.40 2.65 12.67
CA PRO A 52 0.00 3.08 12.76
C PRO A 52 0.65 3.08 11.38
N MET A 53 1.62 3.97 11.21
CA MET A 53 2.36 4.13 9.95
C MET A 53 2.93 2.81 9.45
N LYS A 54 3.46 1.98 10.35
CA LYS A 54 4.03 0.69 9.99
C LYS A 54 3.03 -0.26 9.35
N SER A 55 1.78 -0.20 9.81
CA SER A 55 0.74 -1.11 9.30
C SER A 55 0.24 -0.75 7.92
N VAL A 56 0.47 0.48 7.48
CA VAL A 56 -0.03 0.99 6.20
C VAL A 56 1.10 1.37 5.26
N ALA A 57 2.01 2.24 5.70
CA ALA A 57 3.04 2.79 4.83
C ALA A 57 4.06 1.76 4.36
N GLN A 58 4.52 0.88 5.25
CA GLN A 58 5.51 -0.11 4.86
C GLN A 58 4.92 -1.16 3.89
N PRO A 59 3.74 -1.75 4.17
CA PRO A 59 3.12 -2.62 3.17
C PRO A 59 2.85 -1.91 1.84
N ALA A 60 2.45 -0.64 1.89
CA ALA A 60 2.20 0.13 0.68
C ALA A 60 3.48 0.33 -0.14
N ARG A 61 4.61 0.56 0.51
CA ARG A 61 5.90 0.67 -0.20
C ARG A 61 6.26 -0.63 -0.89
N VAL A 62 6.05 -1.75 -0.24
CA VAL A 62 6.28 -3.06 -0.84
C VAL A 62 5.34 -3.25 -2.04
N ALA A 63 4.09 -2.83 -1.91
CA ALA A 63 3.13 -2.92 -3.00
C ALA A 63 3.55 -2.11 -4.22
N MET A 64 4.12 -0.92 -4.00
CA MET A 64 4.52 -0.02 -5.08
C MET A 64 5.84 -0.41 -5.72
N THR A 65 6.83 -0.81 -4.93
CA THR A 65 8.21 -0.99 -5.40
C THR A 65 8.74 -2.40 -5.22
N GLY A 66 8.05 -3.25 -4.48
CA GLY A 66 8.52 -4.58 -4.12
C GLY A 66 9.53 -4.60 -2.98
N ARG A 67 9.85 -3.42 -2.42
CA ARG A 67 10.89 -3.26 -1.40
C ARG A 67 10.40 -2.39 -0.27
N THR A 68 11.10 -2.45 0.87
CA THR A 68 10.80 -1.58 2.01
C THR A 68 11.52 -0.23 1.91
N ARG A 69 12.54 -0.15 1.07
CA ARG A 69 13.28 1.10 0.83
C ARG A 69 12.85 1.68 -0.51
N SER A 70 12.39 2.91 -0.48
CA SER A 70 11.98 3.62 -1.69
C SER A 70 12.06 5.12 -1.43
N PRO A 71 12.07 5.94 -2.50
CA PRO A 71 11.83 7.38 -2.35
C PRO A 71 10.46 7.57 -1.70
N GLY A 72 10.08 8.80 -1.44
CA GLY A 72 8.79 9.09 -0.80
C GLY A 72 7.64 8.27 -1.40
N LEU A 73 6.88 7.60 -0.55
CA LEU A 73 5.77 6.74 -0.99
C LEU A 73 4.79 7.48 -1.91
N PHE A 74 4.37 8.67 -1.50
CA PHE A 74 3.37 9.42 -2.25
C PHE A 74 3.92 9.99 -3.56
N GLU A 75 5.21 10.28 -3.60
CA GLU A 75 5.89 10.69 -4.83
C GLU A 75 5.91 9.56 -5.84
N VAL A 76 6.16 8.35 -5.38
CA VAL A 76 6.12 7.15 -6.24
C VAL A 76 4.71 6.97 -6.80
N MET A 77 3.69 7.11 -5.96
CA MET A 77 2.30 6.99 -6.38
C MET A 77 1.95 8.03 -7.46
N GLU A 78 2.40 9.27 -7.27
CA GLU A 78 2.17 10.35 -8.23
C GLU A 78 2.78 10.01 -9.59
N VAL A 79 4.02 9.55 -9.59
CA VAL A 79 4.73 9.18 -10.82
C VAL A 79 4.05 8.02 -11.55
N LEU A 80 3.61 7.02 -10.82
CA LEU A 80 2.91 5.87 -11.40
C LEU A 80 1.53 6.21 -11.93
N GLY A 81 0.86 7.16 -11.28
CA GLY A 81 -0.51 7.52 -11.60
C GLY A 81 -1.52 6.69 -10.82
N LYS A 82 -2.74 7.19 -10.75
CA LYS A 82 -3.81 6.58 -9.96
C LYS A 82 -4.08 5.14 -10.36
N SER A 83 -4.25 4.88 -11.65
CA SER A 83 -4.60 3.56 -12.16
C SER A 83 -3.62 2.48 -11.74
N LYS A 84 -2.32 2.73 -11.95
CA LYS A 84 -1.27 1.77 -11.58
C LYS A 84 -1.12 1.65 -10.08
N THR A 85 -1.27 2.76 -9.35
CA THR A 85 -1.19 2.75 -7.89
C THR A 85 -2.27 1.86 -7.30
N VAL A 86 -3.51 2.04 -7.72
CA VAL A 86 -4.65 1.25 -7.25
C VAL A 86 -4.45 -0.23 -7.61
N GLU A 87 -4.05 -0.49 -8.85
CA GLU A 87 -3.78 -1.86 -9.32
C GLU A 87 -2.75 -2.58 -8.46
N ARG A 88 -1.63 -1.90 -8.18
CA ARG A 88 -0.56 -2.48 -7.36
C ARG A 88 -0.98 -2.70 -5.92
N LEU A 89 -1.73 -1.78 -5.35
CA LEU A 89 -2.24 -1.93 -3.98
C LEU A 89 -3.20 -3.11 -3.88
N ARG A 90 -4.09 -3.26 -4.85
CA ARG A 90 -5.04 -4.38 -4.86
C ARG A 90 -4.35 -5.71 -5.09
N ALA A 91 -3.35 -5.74 -5.97
CA ALA A 91 -2.57 -6.94 -6.20
C ALA A 91 -1.82 -7.37 -4.94
N ALA A 92 -1.21 -6.41 -4.24
CA ALA A 92 -0.52 -6.69 -2.98
C ALA A 92 -1.50 -7.15 -1.89
N ALA A 93 -2.70 -6.58 -1.86
CA ALA A 93 -3.73 -7.01 -0.92
C ALA A 93 -4.13 -8.48 -1.15
N GLU A 94 -4.23 -8.89 -2.42
CA GLU A 94 -4.52 -10.28 -2.76
C GLU A 94 -3.40 -11.22 -2.34
N VAL A 95 -2.15 -10.81 -2.55
CA VAL A 95 -0.98 -11.58 -2.12
C VAL A 95 -0.98 -11.72 -0.60
N ALA A 96 -1.25 -10.63 0.11
CA ALA A 96 -1.30 -10.64 1.58
C ALA A 96 -2.43 -11.52 2.10
N ALA A 97 -3.61 -11.44 1.48
CA ALA A 97 -4.75 -12.27 1.86
C ALA A 97 -4.48 -13.75 1.62
N GLY A 98 -3.74 -14.07 0.56
CA GLY A 98 -3.38 -15.45 0.21
C GLY A 98 -2.26 -16.02 1.06
N ALA A 99 -1.56 -15.21 1.85
CA ALA A 99 -0.44 -15.67 2.66
C ALA A 99 -0.84 -16.79 3.62
N ASP A 100 -2.01 -16.70 4.23
CA ASP A 100 -2.53 -17.74 5.14
C ASP A 100 -2.98 -18.97 4.37
N ALA A 101 -3.60 -18.79 3.20
CA ALA A 101 -4.09 -19.88 2.39
C ALA A 101 -2.95 -20.74 1.85
N THR A 102 -1.81 -20.13 1.56
CA THR A 102 -0.65 -20.87 1.03
C THR A 102 0.11 -21.64 2.10
N SER A 103 -0.16 -21.38 3.36
CA SER A 103 0.50 -22.07 4.47
C SER A 103 -0.12 -23.41 4.79
N THR A 104 -1.24 -23.72 4.20
CA THR A 104 -1.96 -24.99 4.44
C THR A 104 -1.50 -26.10 3.53
#